data_e0d19bfa43ba5452395f39a831897c38
#
_entry.id   e0d19bfa43ba5452395f39a831897c38
#
_cell.length_a   1.000
_cell.length_b   1.000
_cell.length_c   1.000
_cell.angle_alpha   90.00
_cell.angle_beta   90.00
_cell.angle_gamma   90.00
#
_symmetry.space_group_name_H-M   'P 1'
#
loop_
_entity.id
_entity.type
_entity.pdbx_description
1 polymer ?
#
loop_
_entity_poly.entity_id
_entity_poly.type
_entity_poly.pdbx_seq_one_letter_code
_entity_poly.pdbx_strand_id
1 'polypeptide(L)'
;MAVSGFSTIFAFANLSRDGGIGRHEGLKIPWPVMAVRVRVPLAAPSNLFIIMRRILFAFVSAISFLALTSCSSGLGELAANNFDVTPNPLETQGGQVTATIYGKFPAKYMNKKAVVNVIPELHYGNGQVARSEAATFQGEKVMGNDQRISYKLGGIYTMKSQFKYVPEMLKSDMYLAFDAKVGKKKVKIPAVKVATGVIATSELYKQTMLNGGAILAPDSFQRITAQKQEAQVKFLINQANLRKSELQTNSVQEFVAMLKKINREHEKLNLKDVEVQAFASPEGNLLFNDNLANRRQNNSQDYVNQQLKENKMEANVVGGYTAEDWEGFEKLVKASNIQDKDVILRVLSMYEDPYEREQQIRNMSAGFRELAEGILPELRRSRMIINYEVIGRSDQQIKDLYKSDPTQLSLEELLYAASLESDPEAKEEIYKKADELYPNDKRAANNVGVMEFNKGNFEKAGKCFQDIAGSKSTVPETYANLGLMALRDGNIEDAEYLIAKATGAKKAVEALGNLNIAKGNYAEAADNLKDSFNNSSALAELLNKNYTTASVILRNVEKKDAMTDYLSAIVNARQGNFDVAESFLRSAFQKDPSLKSYAQNDLELVRVNK
;
A
#
# COMPACT_ATOMS: atom_id res chain seq x y z
N MET A 1 -33.86 -0.17 27.02
CA MET A 1 -34.89 0.75 26.49
C MET A 1 -34.54 0.93 25.03
N ALA A 2 -35.11 0.19 24.19
CA ALA A 2 -36.35 0.38 23.43
C ALA A 2 -36.05 1.31 22.25
N VAL A 3 -35.99 0.75 21.03
CA VAL A 3 -37.02 0.46 20.00
C VAL A 3 -37.12 1.65 19.06
N SER A 4 -37.02 1.59 17.76
CA SER A 4 -37.71 0.95 16.66
C SER A 4 -37.04 1.40 15.34
N GLY A 5 -36.79 0.69 14.29
CA GLY A 5 -37.69 -0.20 13.54
C GLY A 5 -38.51 0.52 12.49
N PHE A 6 -38.08 0.50 11.20
CA PHE A 6 -38.99 0.57 10.08
C PHE A 6 -38.44 -0.21 8.87
N SER A 7 -39.10 -1.33 8.64
CA SER A 7 -39.12 -2.06 7.38
C SER A 7 -40.06 -1.37 6.42
N THR A 8 -39.77 -1.33 5.15
CA THR A 8 -40.77 -1.16 4.11
C THR A 8 -40.60 -2.21 3.02
N ILE A 9 -41.69 -2.90 2.84
CA ILE A 9 -41.98 -4.10 2.08
C ILE A 9 -42.14 -3.74 0.59
N PHE A 10 -41.61 -4.63 -0.26
CA PHE A 10 -41.94 -4.74 -1.68
C PHE A 10 -43.36 -5.31 -1.85
N ALA A 11 -44.12 -4.77 -2.77
CA ALA A 11 -45.33 -5.39 -3.32
C ALA A 11 -45.23 -5.48 -4.84
N PHE A 12 -45.25 -6.73 -5.33
CA PHE A 12 -45.54 -7.09 -6.72
C PHE A 12 -47.02 -6.86 -7.04
N ALA A 13 -47.30 -6.41 -8.23
CA ALA A 13 -48.61 -6.65 -8.84
C ALA A 13 -48.47 -6.90 -10.35
N ASN A 14 -48.76 -8.14 -10.72
CA ASN A 14 -49.21 -8.57 -12.05
C ASN A 14 -50.65 -8.17 -12.27
N LEU A 15 -51.03 -7.99 -13.54
CA LEU A 15 -52.30 -8.41 -14.19
C LEU A 15 -52.65 -7.43 -15.30
N SER A 16 -52.68 -7.86 -16.48
CA SER A 16 -53.65 -8.52 -17.37
C SER A 16 -54.75 -7.61 -17.91
N ARG A 17 -54.74 -7.57 -19.23
CA ARG A 17 -55.83 -7.57 -20.23
C ARG A 17 -57.11 -6.78 -20.00
N ASP A 18 -57.42 -6.13 -21.12
CA ASP A 18 -58.72 -5.89 -21.77
C ASP A 18 -59.38 -4.51 -21.64
N GLY A 19 -59.59 -3.94 -22.82
CA GLY A 19 -60.85 -3.35 -23.19
C GLY A 19 -60.96 -1.84 -23.33
N GLY A 20 -61.13 -1.35 -24.53
CA GLY A 20 -62.15 -0.35 -24.79
C GLY A 20 -61.72 1.06 -25.19
N ILE A 21 -61.66 1.30 -26.49
CA ILE A 21 -62.32 2.38 -27.27
C ILE A 21 -62.34 3.81 -26.69
N GLY A 22 -61.72 4.73 -27.43
CA GLY A 22 -61.94 6.18 -27.29
C GLY A 22 -61.19 6.99 -28.33
N ARG A 23 -61.90 7.44 -29.37
CA ARG A 23 -61.42 8.36 -30.43
C ARG A 23 -61.12 9.74 -29.87
N HIS A 24 -60.06 10.42 -30.40
CA HIS A 24 -60.19 11.77 -31.00
C HIS A 24 -58.92 12.10 -31.83
N GLU A 25 -59.15 12.40 -33.09
CA GLU A 25 -58.66 13.44 -34.02
C GLU A 25 -57.37 14.18 -33.62
N GLY A 26 -56.30 14.20 -34.41
CA GLY A 26 -56.16 14.72 -35.73
C GLY A 26 -54.86 15.51 -35.80
N LEU A 27 -53.94 15.13 -36.65
CA LEU A 27 -53.13 16.09 -37.43
C LEU A 27 -52.45 15.33 -38.59
N LYS A 28 -52.89 15.66 -39.79
CA LYS A 28 -52.34 15.19 -41.06
C LYS A 28 -51.10 16.02 -41.39
N ILE A 29 -50.00 15.38 -41.77
CA ILE A 29 -48.95 15.97 -42.56
C ILE A 29 -48.68 15.02 -43.75
N PRO A 30 -48.74 15.49 -45.00
CA PRO A 30 -48.65 14.62 -46.17
C PRO A 30 -47.21 14.42 -46.64
N TRP A 31 -46.85 13.18 -46.94
CA TRP A 31 -45.66 12.85 -47.72
C TRP A 31 -45.99 12.69 -49.19
N PRO A 32 -45.23 13.25 -50.13
CA PRO A 32 -45.41 12.98 -51.55
C PRO A 32 -44.68 11.67 -51.93
N VAL A 33 -45.48 10.72 -52.40
CA VAL A 33 -44.99 9.50 -53.04
C VAL A 33 -44.60 9.85 -54.48
N MET A 34 -43.30 9.85 -54.80
CA MET A 34 -42.84 9.79 -56.18
C MET A 34 -42.68 8.33 -56.60
N ALA A 35 -43.64 7.85 -57.32
CA ALA A 35 -43.56 6.57 -58.03
C ALA A 35 -42.78 6.73 -59.32
N VAL A 36 -41.57 6.20 -59.37
CA VAL A 36 -40.81 6.05 -60.64
C VAL A 36 -41.21 4.74 -61.29
N ARG A 37 -41.99 4.85 -62.37
CA ARG A 37 -42.27 3.75 -63.27
C ARG A 37 -41.05 3.51 -64.17
N VAL A 38 -40.32 2.41 -63.94
CA VAL A 38 -39.34 1.89 -64.89
C VAL A 38 -40.05 0.91 -65.83
N ARG A 39 -40.15 1.27 -67.12
CA ARG A 39 -40.57 0.36 -68.16
C ARG A 39 -39.37 -0.52 -68.53
N VAL A 40 -39.49 -1.83 -68.37
CA VAL A 40 -38.59 -2.82 -68.88
C VAL A 40 -39.04 -3.21 -70.30
N PRO A 41 -38.20 -3.14 -71.31
CA PRO A 41 -38.57 -3.69 -72.65
C PRO A 41 -38.41 -5.22 -72.60
N LEU A 42 -39.43 -5.92 -72.99
CA LEU A 42 -39.38 -7.33 -73.32
C LEU A 42 -38.75 -7.46 -74.72
N ALA A 43 -37.61 -8.13 -74.78
CA ALA A 43 -37.21 -9.06 -75.83
C ALA A 43 -35.71 -9.37 -75.74
N ALA A 44 -35.32 -10.55 -75.29
CA ALA A 44 -34.03 -11.13 -75.59
C ALA A 44 -34.19 -12.63 -75.87
N PRO A 45 -33.46 -13.17 -76.83
CA PRO A 45 -33.75 -14.46 -77.43
C PRO A 45 -33.35 -15.64 -76.48
N SER A 46 -34.15 -16.69 -76.61
CA SER A 46 -34.17 -17.92 -75.81
C SER A 46 -32.88 -18.81 -75.81
N ASN A 47 -31.80 -18.39 -76.47
CA ASN A 47 -30.57 -19.20 -76.53
C ASN A 47 -29.52 -18.89 -75.46
N LEU A 48 -29.61 -17.76 -74.75
CA LEU A 48 -28.65 -17.41 -73.68
C LEU A 48 -28.92 -18.16 -72.40
N PHE A 49 -30.17 -18.51 -72.12
CA PHE A 49 -30.57 -19.24 -70.89
C PHE A 49 -30.10 -20.72 -70.88
N ILE A 50 -29.99 -21.34 -72.07
CA ILE A 50 -29.52 -22.72 -72.19
C ILE A 50 -28.00 -22.80 -72.03
N ILE A 51 -27.27 -21.81 -72.47
CA ILE A 51 -25.80 -21.74 -72.30
C ILE A 51 -25.41 -21.42 -70.90
N MET A 52 -26.08 -20.46 -70.18
CA MET A 52 -25.85 -20.17 -68.77
C MET A 52 -26.15 -21.36 -67.88
N ARG A 53 -27.20 -22.13 -68.14
CA ARG A 53 -27.57 -23.32 -67.37
C ARG A 53 -26.55 -24.45 -67.57
N ARG A 54 -25.93 -24.60 -68.72
CA ARG A 54 -24.84 -25.59 -68.97
C ARG A 54 -23.51 -25.13 -68.31
N ILE A 55 -23.18 -23.86 -68.28
CA ILE A 55 -22.01 -23.33 -67.63
C ILE A 55 -22.18 -23.40 -66.07
N LEU A 56 -23.37 -23.11 -65.55
CA LEU A 56 -23.65 -23.24 -64.13
C LEU A 56 -23.58 -24.68 -63.64
N PHE A 57 -24.07 -25.66 -64.44
CA PHE A 57 -23.94 -27.08 -64.11
C PHE A 57 -22.49 -27.59 -64.24
N ALA A 58 -21.69 -27.05 -65.15
CA ALA A 58 -20.27 -27.39 -65.24
C ALA A 58 -19.46 -26.80 -64.09
N PHE A 59 -19.81 -25.59 -63.62
CA PHE A 59 -19.17 -24.98 -62.45
C PHE A 59 -19.57 -25.65 -61.13
N VAL A 60 -20.84 -26.05 -60.97
CA VAL A 60 -21.30 -26.77 -59.76
C VAL A 60 -20.72 -28.19 -59.74
N SER A 61 -20.57 -28.88 -60.87
CA SER A 61 -19.91 -30.16 -60.91
C SER A 61 -18.38 -30.09 -60.74
N ALA A 62 -17.73 -29.00 -61.22
CA ALA A 62 -16.29 -28.76 -60.99
C ALA A 62 -16.00 -28.41 -59.52
N ILE A 63 -16.86 -27.65 -58.85
CA ILE A 63 -16.73 -27.35 -57.40
C ILE A 63 -17.03 -28.63 -56.58
N SER A 64 -17.95 -29.47 -57.01
CA SER A 64 -18.21 -30.75 -56.32
C SER A 64 -17.08 -31.79 -56.51
N PHE A 65 -16.29 -31.70 -57.62
CA PHE A 65 -15.14 -32.60 -57.84
C PHE A 65 -13.85 -32.10 -57.18
N LEU A 66 -13.72 -30.81 -56.89
CA LEU A 66 -12.60 -30.27 -56.13
C LEU A 66 -12.74 -30.50 -54.61
N ALA A 67 -13.93 -30.84 -54.12
CA ALA A 67 -14.19 -31.21 -52.74
C ALA A 67 -13.90 -32.68 -52.39
N LEU A 68 -13.52 -33.52 -53.35
CA LEU A 68 -13.39 -34.97 -53.18
C LEU A 68 -11.95 -35.50 -53.24
N THR A 69 -10.93 -34.68 -53.29
CA THR A 69 -9.53 -35.17 -53.24
C THR A 69 -8.81 -34.72 -51.96
N SER A 70 -9.52 -34.61 -50.84
CA SER A 70 -8.87 -34.69 -49.55
C SER A 70 -8.65 -36.18 -49.21
N CYS A 71 -7.56 -36.73 -49.68
CA CYS A 71 -7.05 -38.01 -49.19
C CYS A 71 -6.73 -37.87 -47.69
N SER A 72 -7.67 -38.26 -46.89
CA SER A 72 -7.71 -38.10 -45.45
C SER A 72 -6.53 -38.79 -44.76
N SER A 73 -5.52 -37.99 -44.42
CA SER A 73 -4.61 -38.38 -43.33
C SER A 73 -5.35 -38.49 -41.98
N GLY A 74 -6.65 -38.16 -41.93
CA GLY A 74 -7.46 -38.12 -40.73
C GLY A 74 -7.25 -36.89 -39.86
N LEU A 75 -6.30 -36.00 -40.22
CA LEU A 75 -6.03 -34.77 -39.50
C LEU A 75 -6.28 -33.61 -40.50
N GLY A 76 -7.41 -32.94 -40.37
CA GLY A 76 -7.80 -31.78 -41.17
C GLY A 76 -7.67 -30.46 -40.39
N GLU A 77 -8.33 -29.42 -40.89
CA GLU A 77 -8.45 -28.13 -40.19
C GLU A 77 -9.34 -28.30 -38.94
N LEU A 78 -8.95 -27.61 -37.87
CA LEU A 78 -9.74 -27.50 -36.64
C LEU A 78 -10.44 -26.14 -36.60
N ALA A 79 -11.70 -26.12 -36.28
CA ALA A 79 -12.47 -24.89 -36.15
C ALA A 79 -12.19 -24.21 -34.81
N ALA A 80 -12.26 -22.88 -34.77
CA ALA A 80 -12.00 -22.08 -33.54
C ALA A 80 -12.93 -22.46 -32.38
N ASN A 81 -14.17 -22.92 -32.66
CA ASN A 81 -15.12 -23.38 -31.65
C ASN A 81 -14.73 -24.70 -30.95
N ASN A 82 -13.63 -25.34 -31.36
CA ASN A 82 -13.05 -26.46 -30.63
C ASN A 82 -12.17 -26.00 -29.46
N PHE A 83 -11.96 -24.71 -29.29
CA PHE A 83 -11.07 -24.15 -28.28
C PHE A 83 -11.76 -23.02 -27.55
N ASP A 84 -11.62 -23.04 -26.24
CA ASP A 84 -12.02 -21.95 -25.36
C ASP A 84 -10.79 -21.48 -24.57
N VAL A 85 -10.58 -20.16 -24.51
CA VAL A 85 -9.40 -19.55 -23.89
C VAL A 85 -9.85 -18.58 -22.82
N THR A 86 -9.32 -18.75 -21.64
CA THR A 86 -9.63 -17.87 -20.51
C THR A 86 -8.34 -17.34 -19.87
N PRO A 87 -8.22 -16.01 -19.70
CA PRO A 87 -9.13 -14.94 -20.10
C PRO A 87 -9.11 -14.68 -21.63
N ASN A 88 -10.21 -14.12 -22.17
CA ASN A 88 -10.29 -13.64 -23.54
C ASN A 88 -11.13 -12.33 -23.58
N PRO A 89 -10.53 -11.14 -23.83
CA PRO A 89 -9.13 -10.92 -24.24
C PRO A 89 -8.10 -11.40 -23.21
N LEU A 90 -6.87 -11.69 -23.70
CA LEU A 90 -5.74 -12.03 -22.81
C LEU A 90 -5.39 -10.83 -21.92
N GLU A 91 -4.92 -11.09 -20.71
CA GLU A 91 -4.55 -10.05 -19.73
C GLU A 91 -3.15 -10.31 -19.17
N THR A 92 -2.44 -9.23 -18.80
CA THR A 92 -1.17 -9.34 -18.03
C THR A 92 -1.44 -9.50 -16.55
N GLN A 93 -0.64 -10.36 -15.91
CA GLN A 93 -0.55 -10.46 -14.47
C GLN A 93 0.91 -10.76 -14.07
N GLY A 94 1.49 -9.92 -13.23
CA GLY A 94 2.89 -10.11 -12.81
C GLY A 94 3.89 -10.09 -13.97
N GLY A 95 3.69 -9.23 -14.99
CA GLY A 95 4.55 -9.16 -16.18
C GLY A 95 4.44 -10.36 -17.13
N GLN A 96 3.46 -11.26 -16.91
CA GLN A 96 3.21 -12.45 -17.71
C GLN A 96 1.82 -12.39 -18.34
N VAL A 97 1.71 -12.91 -19.57
CA VAL A 97 0.43 -13.16 -20.25
C VAL A 97 0.14 -14.65 -20.12
N THR A 98 -0.76 -14.99 -19.21
CA THR A 98 -1.13 -16.39 -18.96
C THR A 98 -2.54 -16.67 -19.44
N ALA A 99 -2.78 -17.86 -20.00
CA ALA A 99 -4.11 -18.30 -20.33
C ALA A 99 -4.28 -19.81 -20.14
N THR A 100 -5.51 -20.21 -19.82
CA THR A 100 -5.94 -21.60 -19.82
C THR A 100 -6.70 -21.87 -21.12
N ILE A 101 -6.31 -22.93 -21.82
CA ILE A 101 -6.87 -23.32 -23.11
C ILE A 101 -7.60 -24.65 -22.87
N TYR A 102 -8.91 -24.64 -23.09
CA TYR A 102 -9.74 -25.84 -23.13
C TYR A 102 -9.90 -26.24 -24.58
N GLY A 103 -9.35 -27.41 -24.95
CA GLY A 103 -9.36 -27.88 -26.32
C GLY A 103 -10.15 -29.17 -26.49
N LYS A 104 -10.75 -29.36 -27.66
CA LYS A 104 -11.49 -30.57 -28.04
C LYS A 104 -11.02 -31.05 -29.39
N PHE A 105 -10.56 -32.31 -29.44
CA PHE A 105 -10.42 -33.02 -30.69
C PHE A 105 -11.76 -33.71 -31.03
N PRO A 106 -12.37 -33.42 -32.18
CA PRO A 106 -13.65 -34.03 -32.56
C PRO A 106 -13.56 -35.56 -32.75
N ALA A 107 -14.69 -36.22 -32.69
CA ALA A 107 -14.79 -37.65 -33.04
C ALA A 107 -14.29 -37.86 -34.48
N LYS A 108 -13.56 -38.95 -34.73
CA LYS A 108 -12.94 -39.33 -36.01
C LYS A 108 -11.82 -38.41 -36.49
N TYR A 109 -11.37 -37.47 -35.66
CA TYR A 109 -10.27 -36.55 -36.02
C TYR A 109 -8.88 -37.16 -35.80
N MET A 110 -8.59 -37.64 -34.57
CA MET A 110 -7.28 -38.17 -34.20
C MET A 110 -7.00 -39.51 -34.84
N ASN A 111 -6.17 -39.56 -35.87
CA ASN A 111 -5.76 -40.84 -36.45
C ASN A 111 -5.07 -41.72 -35.39
N LYS A 112 -5.35 -43.04 -35.43
CA LYS A 112 -4.83 -43.99 -34.40
C LYS A 112 -3.29 -44.00 -34.30
N LYS A 113 -2.56 -43.64 -35.38
CA LYS A 113 -1.08 -43.54 -35.44
C LYS A 113 -0.57 -42.09 -35.41
N ALA A 114 -1.43 -41.12 -35.11
CA ALA A 114 -1.06 -39.72 -35.09
C ALA A 114 -0.37 -39.30 -33.79
N VAL A 115 0.55 -38.36 -33.87
CA VAL A 115 1.06 -37.55 -32.77
C VAL A 115 0.86 -36.10 -33.20
N VAL A 116 0.28 -35.29 -32.32
CA VAL A 116 -0.01 -33.85 -32.54
C VAL A 116 0.51 -33.05 -31.38
N ASN A 117 1.43 -32.14 -31.63
CA ASN A 117 1.88 -31.13 -30.70
C ASN A 117 1.01 -29.88 -30.92
N VAL A 118 0.37 -29.39 -29.87
CA VAL A 118 -0.37 -28.13 -29.86
C VAL A 118 0.50 -27.08 -29.23
N ILE A 119 0.85 -26.03 -29.98
CA ILE A 119 1.80 -24.99 -29.60
C ILE A 119 1.06 -23.66 -29.54
N PRO A 120 0.87 -23.06 -28.35
CA PRO A 120 0.34 -21.71 -28.23
C PRO A 120 1.36 -20.70 -28.76
N GLU A 121 0.94 -19.84 -29.69
CA GLU A 121 1.72 -18.78 -30.29
C GLU A 121 1.00 -17.45 -30.13
N LEU A 122 1.70 -16.42 -29.62
CA LEU A 122 1.22 -15.05 -29.58
C LEU A 122 1.92 -14.26 -30.69
N HIS A 123 1.14 -13.79 -31.66
CA HIS A 123 1.60 -13.01 -32.79
C HIS A 123 1.36 -11.52 -32.51
N TYR A 124 2.41 -10.70 -32.55
CA TYR A 124 2.36 -9.28 -32.19
C TYR A 124 3.37 -8.44 -32.99
N GLY A 125 3.24 -7.14 -32.88
CA GLY A 125 4.13 -6.17 -33.53
C GLY A 125 4.25 -6.42 -35.03
N ASN A 126 5.44 -6.22 -35.61
CA ASN A 126 5.72 -6.38 -37.03
C ASN A 126 6.11 -7.84 -37.37
N GLY A 127 5.21 -8.78 -37.07
CA GLY A 127 5.43 -10.20 -37.39
C GLY A 127 6.25 -10.98 -36.37
N GLN A 128 6.37 -10.48 -35.13
CA GLN A 128 6.99 -11.21 -34.04
C GLN A 128 6.06 -12.30 -33.53
N VAL A 129 6.64 -13.41 -33.03
CA VAL A 129 5.91 -14.55 -32.49
C VAL A 129 6.59 -15.03 -31.23
N ALA A 130 5.86 -14.98 -30.13
CA ALA A 130 6.25 -15.65 -28.89
C ALA A 130 5.59 -17.03 -28.82
N ARG A 131 6.32 -18.03 -28.34
CA ARG A 131 5.82 -19.41 -28.19
C ARG A 131 5.81 -19.82 -26.72
N SER A 132 4.74 -20.49 -26.33
CA SER A 132 4.63 -21.17 -25.03
C SER A 132 4.95 -22.66 -25.15
N GLU A 133 4.99 -23.35 -24.02
CA GLU A 133 5.18 -24.81 -23.99
C GLU A 133 4.11 -25.55 -24.80
N ALA A 134 4.55 -26.57 -25.55
CA ALA A 134 3.66 -27.40 -26.34
C ALA A 134 3.05 -28.53 -25.50
N ALA A 135 1.80 -28.87 -25.78
CA ALA A 135 1.18 -30.10 -25.28
C ALA A 135 1.11 -31.17 -26.38
N THR A 136 1.54 -32.40 -26.07
CA THR A 136 1.57 -33.52 -27.00
C THR A 136 0.39 -34.44 -26.78
N PHE A 137 -0.27 -34.82 -27.89
CA PHE A 137 -1.41 -35.75 -27.90
C PHE A 137 -1.14 -36.88 -28.86
N GLN A 138 -1.56 -38.10 -28.50
CA GLN A 138 -1.30 -39.26 -29.31
C GLN A 138 -2.56 -40.11 -29.60
N GLY A 139 -2.59 -40.71 -30.77
CA GLY A 139 -3.63 -41.65 -31.14
C GLY A 139 -3.48 -43.00 -30.45
N GLU A 140 -4.54 -43.81 -30.44
CA GLU A 140 -4.69 -45.07 -29.67
C GLU A 140 -3.59 -46.12 -29.92
N LYS A 141 -2.95 -46.12 -31.12
CA LYS A 141 -1.91 -47.08 -31.53
C LYS A 141 -0.48 -46.51 -31.41
N VAL A 142 -0.31 -45.34 -30.85
CA VAL A 142 1.01 -44.78 -30.59
C VAL A 142 1.52 -45.27 -29.25
N MET A 143 2.75 -45.75 -29.23
CA MET A 143 3.42 -46.17 -27.98
C MET A 143 4.09 -44.92 -27.38
N GLY A 144 3.66 -44.50 -26.20
CA GLY A 144 4.14 -43.30 -25.49
C GLY A 144 3.28 -43.00 -24.28
N ASN A 145 3.69 -41.99 -23.49
CA ASN A 145 3.04 -41.60 -22.25
C ASN A 145 2.16 -40.34 -22.38
N ASP A 146 2.07 -39.78 -23.60
CA ASP A 146 1.24 -38.60 -23.86
C ASP A 146 -0.25 -38.90 -23.79
N GLN A 147 -1.07 -37.86 -23.62
CA GLN A 147 -2.52 -38.03 -23.53
C GLN A 147 -3.07 -38.70 -24.82
N ARG A 148 -3.72 -39.86 -24.63
CA ARG A 148 -4.34 -40.57 -25.73
C ARG A 148 -5.71 -40.01 -26.08
N ILE A 149 -5.94 -39.79 -27.37
CA ILE A 149 -7.19 -39.29 -27.91
C ILE A 149 -7.84 -40.40 -28.73
N SER A 150 -9.09 -40.75 -28.40
CA SER A 150 -9.82 -41.81 -29.12
C SER A 150 -10.22 -41.34 -30.52
N TYR A 151 -9.95 -42.15 -31.51
CA TYR A 151 -10.45 -41.91 -32.87
C TYR A 151 -11.98 -41.89 -32.92
N LYS A 152 -12.63 -42.83 -32.20
CA LYS A 152 -14.10 -43.00 -32.25
C LYS A 152 -14.83 -41.88 -31.50
N LEU A 153 -14.33 -41.45 -30.34
CA LEU A 153 -15.02 -40.55 -29.43
C LEU A 153 -14.46 -39.12 -29.46
N GLY A 154 -13.23 -38.96 -29.98
CA GLY A 154 -12.48 -37.69 -29.77
C GLY A 154 -11.90 -37.62 -28.37
N GLY A 155 -11.61 -36.39 -27.92
CA GLY A 155 -11.11 -36.13 -26.57
C GLY A 155 -11.09 -34.68 -26.25
N ILE A 156 -11.12 -34.35 -24.97
CA ILE A 156 -10.97 -33.01 -24.43
C ILE A 156 -9.63 -32.89 -23.68
N TYR A 157 -9.08 -31.72 -23.63
CA TYR A 157 -7.87 -31.43 -22.87
C TYR A 157 -7.87 -30.02 -22.32
N THR A 158 -7.02 -29.79 -21.34
CA THR A 158 -6.73 -28.47 -20.80
C THR A 158 -5.23 -28.28 -20.82
N MET A 159 -4.77 -27.12 -21.31
CA MET A 159 -3.37 -26.74 -21.25
C MET A 159 -3.25 -25.28 -20.83
N LYS A 160 -2.09 -24.90 -20.30
CA LYS A 160 -1.76 -23.50 -19.95
C LYS A 160 -0.79 -22.95 -20.97
N SER A 161 -0.88 -21.67 -21.23
CA SER A 161 0.12 -20.90 -21.94
C SER A 161 0.65 -19.78 -21.08
N GLN A 162 1.92 -19.41 -21.29
CA GLN A 162 2.57 -18.33 -20.59
C GLN A 162 3.56 -17.62 -21.52
N PHE A 163 3.46 -16.30 -21.57
CA PHE A 163 4.36 -15.45 -22.36
C PHE A 163 4.85 -14.31 -21.50
N LYS A 164 6.15 -13.98 -21.54
CA LYS A 164 6.68 -12.77 -20.91
C LYS A 164 6.14 -11.56 -21.68
N TYR A 165 5.45 -10.66 -20.97
CA TYR A 165 4.86 -9.48 -21.60
C TYR A 165 5.92 -8.51 -22.13
N VAL A 166 5.66 -7.94 -23.31
CA VAL A 166 6.35 -6.79 -23.87
C VAL A 166 5.31 -5.80 -24.42
N PRO A 167 5.58 -4.47 -24.44
CA PRO A 167 4.58 -3.46 -24.80
C PRO A 167 3.93 -3.66 -26.18
N GLU A 168 4.67 -4.23 -27.14
CA GLU A 168 4.19 -4.51 -28.49
C GLU A 168 3.07 -5.57 -28.52
N MET A 169 2.88 -6.31 -27.42
CA MET A 169 1.82 -7.32 -27.28
C MET A 169 0.43 -6.71 -27.01
N LEU A 170 0.31 -5.40 -26.73
CA LEU A 170 -0.98 -4.72 -26.60
C LEU A 170 -1.91 -5.02 -27.78
N LYS A 171 -1.35 -5.11 -29.00
CA LYS A 171 -2.06 -5.52 -30.20
C LYS A 171 -1.51 -6.86 -30.66
N SER A 172 -2.20 -7.93 -30.29
CA SER A 172 -1.76 -9.29 -30.59
C SER A 172 -2.93 -10.23 -30.80
N ASP A 173 -2.64 -11.35 -31.48
CA ASP A 173 -3.56 -12.44 -31.69
C ASP A 173 -2.90 -13.75 -31.24
N MET A 174 -3.64 -14.55 -30.49
CA MET A 174 -3.20 -15.86 -30.05
C MET A 174 -3.65 -16.92 -31.04
N TYR A 175 -2.71 -17.72 -31.49
CA TYR A 175 -2.94 -18.87 -32.33
C TYR A 175 -2.53 -20.16 -31.63
N LEU A 176 -3.20 -21.25 -31.99
CA LEU A 176 -2.70 -22.60 -31.75
C LEU A 176 -2.09 -23.12 -33.06
N ALA A 177 -0.79 -23.29 -33.03
CA ALA A 177 -0.04 -23.94 -34.12
C ALA A 177 0.06 -25.45 -33.82
N PHE A 178 0.18 -26.24 -34.89
CA PHE A 178 0.18 -27.70 -34.78
C PHE A 178 1.40 -28.28 -35.52
N ASP A 179 2.22 -29.07 -34.80
CA ASP A 179 3.19 -29.96 -35.39
C ASP A 179 2.68 -31.38 -35.30
N ALA A 180 2.33 -31.99 -36.45
CA ALA A 180 1.62 -33.24 -36.49
C ALA A 180 2.28 -34.27 -37.40
N LYS A 181 2.24 -35.54 -37.01
CA LYS A 181 2.70 -36.67 -37.84
C LYS A 181 1.73 -37.84 -37.71
N VAL A 182 1.58 -38.61 -38.79
CA VAL A 182 0.87 -39.90 -38.82
C VAL A 182 1.87 -40.98 -39.21
N GLY A 183 2.26 -41.82 -38.26
CA GLY A 183 3.41 -42.69 -38.41
C GLY A 183 4.69 -41.90 -38.63
N LYS A 184 5.32 -42.05 -39.81
CA LYS A 184 6.53 -41.33 -40.22
C LYS A 184 6.24 -40.07 -41.07
N LYS A 185 4.98 -39.84 -41.50
CA LYS A 185 4.61 -38.77 -42.41
C LYS A 185 4.18 -37.52 -41.64
N LYS A 186 4.83 -36.36 -41.89
CA LYS A 186 4.37 -35.07 -41.37
C LYS A 186 3.06 -34.67 -42.05
N VAL A 187 2.15 -34.06 -41.28
CA VAL A 187 0.86 -33.57 -41.75
C VAL A 187 0.74 -32.12 -41.35
N LYS A 188 0.35 -31.27 -42.31
CA LYS A 188 0.15 -29.83 -42.05
C LYS A 188 -1.29 -29.63 -41.58
N ILE A 189 -1.45 -29.08 -40.39
CA ILE A 189 -2.70 -28.60 -39.85
C ILE A 189 -2.60 -27.06 -39.78
N PRO A 190 -3.56 -26.31 -40.34
CA PRO A 190 -3.56 -24.86 -40.26
C PRO A 190 -3.61 -24.38 -38.81
N ALA A 191 -2.89 -23.29 -38.50
CA ALA A 191 -2.99 -22.64 -37.18
C ALA A 191 -4.37 -21.99 -37.01
N VAL A 192 -4.90 -22.02 -35.80
CA VAL A 192 -6.24 -21.52 -35.44
C VAL A 192 -6.11 -20.32 -34.51
N LYS A 193 -6.70 -19.19 -34.90
CA LYS A 193 -6.81 -18.03 -33.99
C LYS A 193 -7.84 -18.33 -32.90
N VAL A 194 -7.44 -18.19 -31.64
CA VAL A 194 -8.27 -18.60 -30.48
C VAL A 194 -8.54 -17.47 -29.49
N ALA A 195 -7.69 -16.44 -29.45
CA ALA A 195 -7.91 -15.28 -28.59
C ALA A 195 -7.28 -14.02 -29.19
N THR A 196 -7.64 -12.86 -28.67
CA THR A 196 -7.00 -11.59 -28.91
C THR A 196 -6.47 -11.02 -27.61
N GLY A 197 -5.49 -10.19 -27.67
CA GLY A 197 -4.91 -9.58 -26.46
C GLY A 197 -4.00 -8.43 -26.84
N VAL A 198 -3.40 -7.79 -25.86
CA VAL A 198 -3.39 -8.08 -24.42
C VAL A 198 -3.93 -6.85 -23.68
N ILE A 199 -4.80 -7.05 -22.68
CA ILE A 199 -5.12 -6.01 -21.72
C ILE A 199 -3.92 -5.90 -20.75
N ALA A 200 -3.24 -4.73 -20.74
CA ALA A 200 -2.04 -4.52 -19.97
C ALA A 200 -2.22 -3.44 -18.87
N THR A 201 -3.43 -3.34 -18.34
CA THR A 201 -3.78 -2.35 -17.30
C THR A 201 -2.88 -2.48 -16.06
N SER A 202 -2.43 -3.68 -15.71
CA SER A 202 -1.50 -3.88 -14.59
C SER A 202 -0.15 -3.20 -14.80
N GLU A 203 0.33 -3.09 -16.05
CA GLU A 203 1.62 -2.45 -16.36
C GLU A 203 1.62 -0.93 -16.15
N LEU A 204 0.43 -0.33 -15.98
CA LEU A 204 0.29 1.09 -15.67
C LEU A 204 0.89 1.44 -14.30
N TYR A 205 1.22 0.44 -13.45
CA TYR A 205 1.89 0.69 -12.16
C TYR A 205 3.16 1.53 -12.33
N LYS A 206 3.91 1.35 -13.43
CA LYS A 206 5.12 2.12 -13.75
C LYS A 206 4.87 3.61 -13.89
N GLN A 207 3.66 3.99 -14.27
CA GLN A 207 3.24 5.39 -14.42
C GLN A 207 2.50 5.90 -13.20
N THR A 208 1.63 5.09 -12.59
CA THR A 208 0.84 5.51 -11.43
C THR A 208 1.70 5.82 -10.21
N MET A 209 2.79 5.07 -9.98
CA MET A 209 3.70 5.31 -8.86
C MET A 209 4.53 6.60 -8.99
N LEU A 210 4.58 7.22 -10.19
CA LEU A 210 5.31 8.48 -10.39
C LEU A 210 4.58 9.68 -9.78
N ASN A 211 3.28 9.56 -9.53
CA ASN A 211 2.49 10.61 -8.91
C ASN A 211 2.40 10.40 -7.39
N GLY A 212 3.41 10.87 -6.67
CA GLY A 212 3.45 10.83 -5.20
C GLY A 212 3.90 9.50 -4.60
N GLY A 213 4.46 8.60 -5.42
CA GLY A 213 4.93 7.30 -4.92
C GLY A 213 6.25 7.33 -4.14
N ALA A 214 7.09 8.35 -4.34
CA ALA A 214 8.35 8.48 -3.62
C ALA A 214 8.13 8.95 -2.17
N ILE A 215 8.91 8.39 -1.24
CA ILE A 215 8.68 8.46 0.19
C ILE A 215 9.62 9.48 0.83
N LEU A 216 9.04 10.54 1.39
CA LEU A 216 9.74 11.52 2.20
C LEU A 216 10.13 10.91 3.56
N ALA A 217 11.38 11.11 3.96
CA ALA A 217 11.79 10.88 5.34
C ALA A 217 11.11 11.91 6.24
N PRO A 218 10.48 11.48 7.34
CA PRO A 218 9.68 12.35 8.18
C PRO A 218 10.55 13.32 8.99
N ASP A 219 9.99 14.47 9.36
CA ASP A 219 10.47 15.22 10.49
C ASP A 219 10.04 14.51 11.80
N SER A 220 10.73 14.83 12.88
CA SER A 220 10.35 14.44 14.24
C SER A 220 10.00 15.67 15.07
N PHE A 221 9.57 16.73 14.42
CA PHE A 221 9.27 18.00 15.06
C PHE A 221 8.10 17.86 16.04
N GLN A 222 8.35 18.26 17.27
CA GLN A 222 7.35 18.36 18.31
C GLN A 222 7.35 19.77 18.87
N ARG A 223 6.28 20.52 18.63
CA ARG A 223 6.16 21.89 19.13
C ARG A 223 6.07 21.94 20.64
N ILE A 224 5.46 20.96 21.26
CA ILE A 224 5.31 20.88 22.72
C ILE A 224 5.97 19.60 23.17
N THR A 225 6.99 19.74 24.04
CA THR A 225 7.70 18.60 24.62
C THR A 225 7.55 18.60 26.13
N ALA A 226 7.09 17.47 26.69
CA ALA A 226 7.00 17.29 28.13
C ALA A 226 8.39 17.07 28.73
N GLN A 227 8.68 17.78 29.82
CA GLN A 227 9.92 17.69 30.59
C GLN A 227 9.64 17.58 32.07
N LYS A 228 10.61 17.06 32.81
CA LYS A 228 10.54 16.91 34.24
C LYS A 228 11.80 17.46 34.90
N GLN A 229 11.64 18.17 36.03
CA GLN A 229 12.73 18.52 36.92
C GLN A 229 12.45 17.93 38.28
N GLU A 230 13.36 17.10 38.80
CA GLU A 230 13.22 16.43 40.06
C GLU A 230 14.18 16.98 41.09
N ALA A 231 13.69 17.11 42.33
CA ALA A 231 14.50 17.29 43.54
C ALA A 231 14.13 16.26 44.59
N GLN A 232 15.07 15.97 45.44
CA GLN A 232 14.89 15.03 46.54
C GLN A 232 15.34 15.65 47.86
N VAL A 233 14.53 15.47 48.90
CA VAL A 233 14.87 15.81 50.27
C VAL A 233 14.90 14.55 51.13
N LYS A 234 15.92 14.40 51.99
CA LYS A 234 16.10 13.22 52.86
C LYS A 234 15.70 13.54 54.28
N PHE A 235 15.13 12.54 54.95
CA PHE A 235 14.70 12.66 56.32
C PHE A 235 15.56 11.80 57.25
N LEU A 236 15.72 12.26 58.49
CA LEU A 236 16.28 11.42 59.55
C LEU A 236 15.29 10.31 59.91
N ILE A 237 15.80 9.28 60.55
CA ILE A 237 14.98 8.18 61.04
C ILE A 237 13.85 8.72 61.92
N ASN A 238 12.63 8.22 61.74
CA ASN A 238 11.41 8.61 62.44
C ASN A 238 11.05 10.10 62.41
N GLN A 239 11.64 10.88 61.49
CA GLN A 239 11.36 12.31 61.36
C GLN A 239 10.70 12.63 60.01
N ALA A 240 9.84 13.66 60.02
CA ALA A 240 9.18 14.21 58.83
C ALA A 240 9.54 15.70 58.60
N ASN A 241 10.37 16.32 59.44
CA ASN A 241 10.72 17.73 59.36
C ASN A 241 11.74 17.96 58.24
N LEU A 242 11.48 18.97 57.39
CA LEU A 242 12.42 19.44 56.37
C LEU A 242 13.56 20.20 57.01
N ARG A 243 14.78 19.71 56.87
CA ARG A 243 15.98 20.34 57.43
C ARG A 243 16.48 21.43 56.47
N LYS A 244 16.99 22.53 57.05
CA LYS A 244 17.58 23.63 56.24
C LYS A 244 18.71 23.12 55.33
N SER A 245 19.53 22.20 55.82
CA SER A 245 20.61 21.58 55.00
C SER A 245 20.10 20.84 53.76
N GLU A 246 18.98 20.14 53.87
CA GLU A 246 18.35 19.45 52.75
C GLU A 246 17.76 20.44 51.72
N LEU A 247 17.15 21.52 52.20
CA LEU A 247 16.59 22.57 51.36
C LEU A 247 17.68 23.41 50.63
N GLN A 248 18.93 23.28 51.06
CA GLN A 248 20.08 23.93 50.46
C GLN A 248 20.89 23.01 49.49
N THR A 249 20.44 21.79 49.29
CA THR A 249 21.07 20.88 48.31
C THR A 249 20.94 21.42 46.88
N ASN A 250 21.88 21.06 46.02
CA ASN A 250 21.85 21.51 44.62
C ASN A 250 20.54 21.14 43.90
N SER A 251 20.03 19.91 44.13
CA SER A 251 18.78 19.47 43.48
C SER A 251 17.57 20.32 43.84
N VAL A 252 17.46 20.72 45.13
CA VAL A 252 16.38 21.60 45.61
C VAL A 252 16.57 23.03 45.11
N GLN A 253 17.81 23.53 45.04
CA GLN A 253 18.08 24.84 44.44
C GLN A 253 17.75 24.88 42.95
N GLU A 254 18.08 23.84 42.17
CA GLU A 254 17.72 23.69 40.77
C GLU A 254 16.21 23.61 40.58
N PHE A 255 15.49 22.90 41.45
CA PHE A 255 14.04 22.84 41.46
C PHE A 255 13.41 24.23 41.61
N VAL A 256 13.87 24.99 42.63
CA VAL A 256 13.39 26.36 42.83
C VAL A 256 13.79 27.29 41.68
N ALA A 257 15.00 27.13 41.14
CA ALA A 257 15.45 27.88 39.99
C ALA A 257 14.59 27.58 38.73
N MET A 258 14.17 26.33 38.57
CA MET A 258 13.29 25.93 37.47
C MET A 258 11.91 26.58 37.61
N LEU A 259 11.29 26.59 38.82
CA LEU A 259 10.03 27.31 39.03
C LEU A 259 10.17 28.79 38.64
N LYS A 260 11.25 29.46 39.07
CA LYS A 260 11.53 30.84 38.70
C LYS A 260 11.70 31.04 37.21
N LYS A 261 12.37 30.08 36.55
CA LYS A 261 12.56 30.10 35.09
C LYS A 261 11.23 29.96 34.35
N ILE A 262 10.38 29.01 34.78
CA ILE A 262 9.06 28.82 34.19
C ILE A 262 8.21 30.08 34.30
N ASN A 263 8.23 30.71 35.47
CA ASN A 263 7.49 31.96 35.69
C ASN A 263 7.99 33.12 34.80
N ARG A 264 9.31 33.24 34.64
CA ARG A 264 9.91 34.29 33.82
C ARG A 264 9.70 34.05 32.31
N GLU A 265 9.73 32.77 31.87
CA GLU A 265 9.71 32.37 30.47
C GLU A 265 8.38 31.68 30.11
N HIS A 266 7.27 32.15 30.68
CA HIS A 266 5.93 31.54 30.57
C HIS A 266 5.39 31.42 29.12
N GLU A 267 5.97 32.18 28.17
CA GLU A 267 5.67 32.03 26.74
C GLU A 267 6.31 30.77 26.13
N LYS A 268 7.41 30.29 26.72
CA LYS A 268 8.20 29.14 26.26
C LYS A 268 8.10 27.91 27.16
N LEU A 269 7.68 28.09 28.39
CA LEU A 269 7.60 27.06 29.40
C LEU A 269 6.22 27.11 30.08
N ASN A 270 5.51 25.97 30.02
CA ASN A 270 4.19 25.86 30.64
C ASN A 270 4.23 24.85 31.79
N LEU A 271 3.98 25.32 33.01
CA LEU A 271 3.86 24.44 34.18
C LEU A 271 2.57 23.65 34.12
N LYS A 272 2.66 22.33 34.20
CA LYS A 272 1.48 21.43 34.20
C LYS A 272 1.02 21.15 35.64
N ASP A 273 1.89 20.58 36.41
CA ASP A 273 1.66 20.22 37.80
C ASP A 273 3.00 20.05 38.54
N VAL A 274 2.93 19.91 39.85
CA VAL A 274 4.05 19.50 40.67
C VAL A 274 3.63 18.27 41.51
N GLU A 275 4.36 17.17 41.35
CA GLU A 275 4.15 15.97 42.13
C GLU A 275 5.04 15.96 43.36
N VAL A 276 4.49 15.55 44.51
CA VAL A 276 5.22 15.27 45.74
C VAL A 276 4.98 13.81 46.11
N GLN A 277 6.02 13.00 46.08
CA GLN A 277 5.98 11.59 46.43
C GLN A 277 6.89 11.33 47.61
N ALA A 278 6.31 11.02 48.76
CA ALA A 278 7.04 10.77 49.99
C ALA A 278 7.11 9.28 50.33
N PHE A 279 8.21 8.90 50.93
CA PHE A 279 8.49 7.50 51.21
C PHE A 279 8.95 7.33 52.68
N ALA A 280 8.55 6.21 53.29
CA ALA A 280 9.24 5.70 54.43
C ALA A 280 10.04 4.44 54.05
N SER A 281 11.14 4.22 54.75
CA SER A 281 11.94 3.01 54.57
C SER A 281 11.21 1.80 55.16
N PRO A 282 11.35 0.61 54.56
CA PRO A 282 10.66 -0.59 55.00
C PRO A 282 11.29 -1.19 56.26
N GLU A 283 11.38 -0.37 57.28
CA GLU A 283 11.85 -0.75 58.61
C GLU A 283 10.86 -0.24 59.65
N GLY A 284 10.34 -1.11 60.51
CA GLY A 284 9.40 -0.76 61.55
C GLY A 284 7.95 -1.08 61.20
N ASN A 285 7.04 -0.65 62.08
CA ASN A 285 5.61 -0.98 61.95
C ASN A 285 4.97 -0.25 60.76
N LEU A 286 4.21 -0.97 59.91
CA LEU A 286 3.54 -0.44 58.75
C LEU A 286 2.64 0.77 59.05
N LEU A 287 1.83 0.73 60.13
CA LEU A 287 0.98 1.86 60.52
C LEU A 287 1.77 3.10 60.94
N PHE A 288 2.93 2.90 61.58
CA PHE A 288 3.84 4.00 61.90
C PHE A 288 4.44 4.59 60.64
N ASN A 289 4.89 3.75 59.68
CA ASN A 289 5.45 4.16 58.42
C ASN A 289 4.42 4.86 57.53
N ASP A 290 3.16 4.42 57.54
CA ASP A 290 2.06 5.07 56.85
C ASP A 290 1.88 6.51 57.33
N ASN A 291 1.75 6.70 58.63
CA ASN A 291 1.66 8.04 59.25
C ASN A 291 2.91 8.89 58.99
N LEU A 292 4.10 8.28 59.00
CA LEU A 292 5.36 8.98 58.79
C LEU A 292 5.50 9.44 57.33
N ALA A 293 5.20 8.57 56.38
CA ALA A 293 5.23 8.89 54.96
C ALA A 293 4.20 9.97 54.58
N ASN A 294 2.99 9.89 55.16
CA ASN A 294 1.95 10.91 55.02
C ASN A 294 2.43 12.29 55.54
N ARG A 295 2.99 12.34 56.73
CA ARG A 295 3.54 13.61 57.29
C ARG A 295 4.71 14.15 56.43
N ARG A 296 5.57 13.30 55.88
CA ARG A 296 6.63 13.70 54.96
C ARG A 296 6.05 14.30 53.67
N GLN A 297 5.00 13.66 53.15
CA GLN A 297 4.28 14.17 51.99
C GLN A 297 3.70 15.56 52.25
N ASN A 298 2.93 15.72 53.36
CA ASN A 298 2.31 17.00 53.71
C ASN A 298 3.35 18.11 53.89
N ASN A 299 4.42 17.87 54.65
CA ASN A 299 5.47 18.89 54.89
C ASN A 299 6.21 19.26 53.56
N SER A 300 6.43 18.29 52.69
CA SER A 300 7.05 18.56 51.38
C SER A 300 6.09 19.30 50.46
N GLN A 301 4.81 18.98 50.49
CA GLN A 301 3.76 19.67 49.75
C GLN A 301 3.59 21.12 50.23
N ASP A 302 3.62 21.36 51.51
CA ASP A 302 3.58 22.71 52.09
C ASP A 302 4.77 23.53 51.65
N TYR A 303 5.98 22.93 51.59
CA TYR A 303 7.16 23.62 51.09
C TYR A 303 7.00 23.98 49.58
N VAL A 304 6.49 23.05 48.75
CA VAL A 304 6.24 23.32 47.33
C VAL A 304 5.21 24.43 47.18
N ASN A 305 4.09 24.37 47.92
CA ASN A 305 3.07 25.41 47.90
C ASN A 305 3.62 26.78 48.33
N GLN A 306 4.51 26.81 49.32
CA GLN A 306 5.20 28.03 49.74
C GLN A 306 6.08 28.56 48.58
N GLN A 307 6.86 27.70 47.93
CA GLN A 307 7.71 28.11 46.80
C GLN A 307 6.89 28.64 45.60
N LEU A 308 5.76 28.01 45.29
CA LEU A 308 4.83 28.50 44.27
C LEU A 308 4.28 29.88 44.62
N LYS A 309 3.82 30.07 45.89
CA LYS A 309 3.31 31.37 46.37
C LYS A 309 4.38 32.47 46.33
N GLU A 310 5.60 32.17 46.79
CA GLU A 310 6.73 33.13 46.77
C GLU A 310 7.07 33.56 45.33
N ASN A 311 6.90 32.66 44.37
CA ASN A 311 7.13 32.97 42.95
C ASN A 311 5.86 33.42 42.21
N LYS A 312 4.74 33.67 42.92
CA LYS A 312 3.45 34.12 42.34
C LYS A 312 2.92 33.19 41.26
N MET A 313 3.08 31.91 41.47
CA MET A 313 2.65 30.85 40.56
C MET A 313 1.51 30.07 41.15
N GLU A 314 0.61 29.61 40.30
CA GLU A 314 -0.45 28.66 40.63
C GLU A 314 -0.22 27.37 39.87
N ALA A 315 -0.25 26.25 40.58
CA ALA A 315 -0.16 24.93 40.01
C ALA A 315 -0.93 23.91 40.87
N ASN A 316 -1.39 22.85 40.23
CA ASN A 316 -1.89 21.71 40.94
C ASN A 316 -0.72 20.95 41.60
N VAL A 317 -0.73 20.80 42.92
CA VAL A 317 0.28 20.02 43.66
C VAL A 317 -0.33 18.68 44.04
N VAL A 318 0.11 17.63 43.36
CA VAL A 318 -0.37 16.26 43.56
C VAL A 318 0.50 15.57 44.61
N GLY A 319 -0.07 15.28 45.79
CA GLY A 319 0.62 14.57 46.86
C GLY A 319 0.36 13.06 46.79
N GLY A 320 1.40 12.29 47.04
CA GLY A 320 1.33 10.84 47.21
C GLY A 320 2.38 10.35 48.20
N TYR A 321 2.12 9.22 48.86
CA TYR A 321 3.11 8.61 49.73
C TYR A 321 3.08 7.09 49.68
N THR A 322 4.20 6.48 50.06
CA THR A 322 4.38 5.04 50.18
C THR A 322 4.93 4.71 51.55
N ALA A 323 4.17 3.93 52.31
CA ALA A 323 4.50 3.57 53.70
C ALA A 323 5.78 2.72 53.78
N GLU A 324 6.01 1.87 52.81
CA GLU A 324 7.19 1.00 52.69
C GLU A 324 7.66 0.94 51.25
N ASP A 325 8.77 1.59 50.92
CA ASP A 325 9.32 1.68 49.58
C ASP A 325 10.14 0.44 49.21
N TRP A 326 9.46 -0.70 49.05
CA TRP A 326 10.08 -1.94 48.65
C TRP A 326 10.63 -1.91 47.21
N GLU A 327 10.02 -1.16 46.34
CA GLU A 327 10.51 -0.97 44.96
C GLU A 327 11.82 -0.17 44.93
N GLY A 328 11.87 0.93 45.67
CA GLY A 328 13.09 1.70 45.82
C GLY A 328 14.18 0.90 46.54
N PHE A 329 13.82 0.10 47.54
CA PHE A 329 14.75 -0.79 48.22
C PHE A 329 15.38 -1.78 47.25
N GLU A 330 14.59 -2.46 46.43
CA GLU A 330 15.06 -3.41 45.45
C GLU A 330 16.01 -2.76 44.42
N LYS A 331 15.64 -1.57 43.91
CA LYS A 331 16.48 -0.80 42.98
C LYS A 331 17.83 -0.43 43.60
N LEU A 332 17.84 0.05 44.83
CA LEU A 332 19.09 0.44 45.52
C LEU A 332 19.97 -0.77 45.85
N VAL A 333 19.39 -1.88 46.29
CA VAL A 333 20.11 -3.12 46.54
C VAL A 333 20.74 -3.65 45.23
N LYS A 334 19.99 -3.68 44.14
CA LYS A 334 20.50 -4.08 42.83
C LYS A 334 21.70 -3.23 42.39
N ALA A 335 21.67 -1.93 42.62
CA ALA A 335 22.71 -1.00 42.27
C ALA A 335 23.90 -0.99 43.26
N SER A 336 23.77 -1.58 44.42
CA SER A 336 24.79 -1.58 45.49
C SER A 336 25.86 -2.66 45.30
N ASN A 337 26.95 -2.54 46.07
CA ASN A 337 28.00 -3.54 46.18
C ASN A 337 27.91 -4.34 47.49
N ILE A 338 26.73 -4.43 48.09
CA ILE A 338 26.49 -5.18 49.35
C ILE A 338 26.83 -6.66 49.10
N GLN A 339 27.56 -7.28 50.05
CA GLN A 339 28.08 -8.64 49.88
C GLN A 339 26.94 -9.67 49.70
N ASP A 340 25.84 -9.54 50.44
CA ASP A 340 24.71 -10.49 50.41
C ASP A 340 23.58 -10.06 49.47
N LYS A 341 23.86 -9.21 48.46
CA LYS A 341 22.89 -8.64 47.53
C LYS A 341 21.94 -9.66 46.92
N ASP A 342 22.47 -10.75 46.38
CA ASP A 342 21.66 -11.77 45.71
C ASP A 342 20.75 -12.53 46.68
N VAL A 343 21.17 -12.71 47.93
CA VAL A 343 20.36 -13.34 48.95
C VAL A 343 19.21 -12.41 49.36
N ILE A 344 19.49 -11.11 49.52
CA ILE A 344 18.48 -10.09 49.85
C ILE A 344 17.44 -10.02 48.72
N LEU A 345 17.86 -9.95 47.45
CA LEU A 345 16.96 -9.91 46.30
C LEU A 345 16.12 -11.19 46.20
N ARG A 346 16.67 -12.35 46.56
CA ARG A 346 15.91 -13.60 46.62
C ARG A 346 14.85 -13.57 47.70
N VAL A 347 15.17 -13.06 48.89
CA VAL A 347 14.17 -12.88 49.96
C VAL A 347 13.02 -11.98 49.49
N LEU A 348 13.32 -10.87 48.80
CA LEU A 348 12.29 -9.99 48.24
C LEU A 348 11.36 -10.72 47.26
N SER A 349 11.88 -11.65 46.50
CA SER A 349 11.09 -12.41 45.53
C SER A 349 10.29 -13.58 46.11
N MET A 350 10.75 -14.11 47.27
CA MET A 350 10.13 -15.28 47.93
C MET A 350 8.99 -14.91 48.87
N TYR A 351 9.04 -13.74 49.48
CA TYR A 351 8.07 -13.29 50.48
C TYR A 351 7.27 -12.12 49.91
N GLU A 352 5.96 -12.30 49.73
CA GLU A 352 5.06 -11.23 49.27
C GLU A 352 4.61 -10.35 50.45
N ASP A 353 4.43 -10.93 51.65
CA ASP A 353 4.05 -10.20 52.86
C ASP A 353 5.18 -9.27 53.32
N PRO A 354 4.93 -7.95 53.45
CA PRO A 354 5.95 -6.98 53.84
C PRO A 354 6.56 -7.27 55.22
N TYR A 355 5.78 -7.75 56.17
CA TYR A 355 6.25 -8.06 57.52
C TYR A 355 7.18 -9.28 57.49
N GLU A 356 6.81 -10.35 56.83
CA GLU A 356 7.68 -11.52 56.65
C GLU A 356 8.98 -11.14 55.96
N ARG A 357 8.89 -10.35 54.90
CA ARG A 357 10.03 -9.82 54.14
C ARG A 357 11.00 -9.04 55.02
N GLU A 358 10.49 -8.14 55.88
CA GLU A 358 11.28 -7.38 56.82
C GLU A 358 11.98 -8.29 57.86
N GLN A 359 11.24 -9.26 58.43
CA GLN A 359 11.79 -10.18 59.42
C GLN A 359 12.94 -11.02 58.83
N GLN A 360 12.79 -11.53 57.62
CA GLN A 360 13.82 -12.32 56.99
C GLN A 360 15.09 -11.48 56.71
N ILE A 361 14.95 -10.24 56.24
CA ILE A 361 16.08 -9.34 56.02
C ILE A 361 16.75 -8.96 57.35
N ARG A 362 16.01 -8.71 58.44
CA ARG A 362 16.57 -8.43 59.76
C ARG A 362 17.34 -9.61 60.33
N ASN A 363 16.95 -10.84 60.04
CA ASN A 363 17.62 -12.05 60.51
C ASN A 363 18.99 -12.25 59.81
N MET A 364 19.26 -11.51 58.74
CA MET A 364 20.56 -11.49 58.04
C MET A 364 21.49 -10.47 58.71
N SER A 365 22.01 -10.77 59.91
CA SER A 365 22.65 -9.80 60.80
C SER A 365 23.81 -8.98 60.21
N ALA A 366 24.64 -9.55 59.35
CA ALA A 366 25.72 -8.84 58.68
C ALA A 366 25.19 -7.95 57.56
N GLY A 367 24.32 -8.49 56.67
CA GLY A 367 23.70 -7.75 55.58
C GLY A 367 22.76 -6.64 56.06
N PHE A 368 22.07 -6.81 57.18
CA PHE A 368 21.21 -5.77 57.73
C PHE A 368 21.97 -4.51 58.18
N ARG A 369 23.19 -4.62 58.70
CA ARG A 369 24.02 -3.45 59.01
C ARG A 369 24.36 -2.64 57.76
N GLU A 370 24.80 -3.28 56.72
CA GLU A 370 25.09 -2.60 55.46
C GLU A 370 23.85 -1.94 54.86
N LEU A 371 22.68 -2.59 54.96
CA LEU A 371 21.40 -2.00 54.53
C LEU A 371 21.02 -0.79 55.41
N ALA A 372 21.18 -0.87 56.73
CA ALA A 372 20.81 0.20 57.66
C ALA A 372 21.69 1.46 57.49
N GLU A 373 22.96 1.29 57.10
CA GLU A 373 23.90 2.39 56.90
C GLU A 373 23.88 2.93 55.46
N GLY A 374 23.67 2.07 54.46
CA GLY A 374 23.83 2.43 53.03
C GLY A 374 22.51 2.59 52.27
N ILE A 375 21.50 1.75 52.50
CA ILE A 375 20.27 1.68 51.69
C ILE A 375 19.09 2.38 52.35
N LEU A 376 18.78 2.04 53.60
CA LEU A 376 17.60 2.53 54.28
C LEU A 376 17.56 4.07 54.43
N PRO A 377 18.69 4.79 54.67
CA PRO A 377 18.69 6.25 54.69
C PRO A 377 18.29 6.89 53.36
N GLU A 378 18.62 6.27 52.21
CA GLU A 378 18.27 6.75 50.88
C GLU A 378 16.76 6.63 50.58
N LEU A 379 16.06 5.72 51.28
CA LEU A 379 14.61 5.51 51.15
C LEU A 379 13.77 6.49 51.99
N ARG A 380 14.40 7.15 52.97
CA ARG A 380 13.72 8.15 53.85
C ARG A 380 13.67 9.49 53.14
N ARG A 381 12.90 9.59 52.06
CA ARG A 381 12.91 10.74 51.14
C ARG A 381 11.52 11.21 50.74
N SER A 382 11.46 12.46 50.28
CA SER A 382 10.39 12.95 49.41
C SER A 382 11.01 13.40 48.11
N ARG A 383 10.38 13.03 47.02
CA ARG A 383 10.66 13.49 45.67
C ARG A 383 9.69 14.61 45.34
N MET A 384 10.19 15.72 44.82
CA MET A 384 9.41 16.84 44.28
C MET A 384 9.70 16.93 42.80
N ILE A 385 8.68 16.81 41.99
CA ILE A 385 8.82 16.69 40.52
C ILE A 385 7.99 17.79 39.85
N ILE A 386 8.64 18.71 39.15
CA ILE A 386 7.97 19.68 38.28
C ILE A 386 7.71 18.99 36.97
N ASN A 387 6.46 18.87 36.56
CA ASN A 387 6.07 18.48 35.19
C ASN A 387 5.78 19.76 34.41
N TYR A 388 6.52 19.99 33.33
CA TYR A 388 6.36 21.18 32.51
C TYR A 388 6.51 20.85 31.02
N GLU A 389 5.98 21.74 30.20
CA GLU A 389 6.10 21.67 28.75
C GLU A 389 7.04 22.76 28.25
N VAL A 390 7.89 22.39 27.32
CA VAL A 390 8.67 23.34 26.52
C VAL A 390 7.89 23.61 25.23
N ILE A 391 7.55 24.87 24.99
CA ILE A 391 6.83 25.33 23.81
C ILE A 391 7.87 25.80 22.79
N GLY A 392 7.99 25.06 21.69
CA GLY A 392 8.86 25.38 20.57
C GLY A 392 8.31 26.56 19.72
N ARG A 393 9.05 26.90 18.69
CA ARG A 393 8.69 27.99 17.77
C ARG A 393 7.37 27.73 17.03
N SER A 394 6.61 28.81 16.80
CA SER A 394 5.42 28.78 15.94
C SER A 394 5.80 28.62 14.46
N ASP A 395 4.82 28.23 13.62
CA ASP A 395 5.03 28.13 12.16
C ASP A 395 5.57 29.44 11.57
N GLN A 396 5.02 30.58 12.03
CA GLN A 396 5.45 31.89 11.56
C GLN A 396 6.90 32.18 11.97
N GLN A 397 7.27 31.89 13.22
CA GLN A 397 8.64 32.08 13.70
C GLN A 397 9.65 31.21 12.94
N ILE A 398 9.28 29.97 12.63
CA ILE A 398 10.11 29.07 11.83
C ILE A 398 10.28 29.62 10.42
N LYS A 399 9.20 30.06 9.77
CA LYS A 399 9.24 30.66 8.42
C LYS A 399 10.07 31.94 8.38
N ASP A 400 9.94 32.80 9.39
CA ASP A 400 10.69 34.07 9.45
C ASP A 400 12.18 33.83 9.70
N LEU A 401 12.52 32.88 10.57
CA LEU A 401 13.91 32.47 10.81
C LEU A 401 14.53 31.80 9.59
N TYR A 402 13.78 30.95 8.88
CA TYR A 402 14.28 30.36 7.64
C TYR A 402 14.70 31.42 6.62
N LYS A 403 13.94 32.52 6.51
CA LYS A 403 14.23 33.63 5.60
C LYS A 403 15.38 34.51 6.07
N SER A 404 15.49 34.75 7.39
CA SER A 404 16.46 35.68 7.96
C SER A 404 17.80 35.02 8.31
N ASP A 405 17.76 33.87 8.99
CA ASP A 405 18.93 33.10 9.42
C ASP A 405 18.57 31.63 9.68
N PRO A 406 18.59 30.78 8.66
CA PRO A 406 18.23 29.38 8.79
C PRO A 406 19.19 28.56 9.68
N THR A 407 20.37 29.10 10.03
CA THR A 407 21.32 28.41 10.92
C THR A 407 20.83 28.30 12.36
N GLN A 408 19.84 29.10 12.74
CA GLN A 408 19.21 29.06 14.06
C GLN A 408 18.11 27.98 14.17
N LEU A 409 17.74 27.37 13.06
CA LEU A 409 16.74 26.29 13.04
C LEU A 409 17.43 24.94 13.22
N SER A 410 16.84 24.07 14.04
CA SER A 410 17.23 22.68 14.12
C SER A 410 16.86 21.94 12.84
N LEU A 411 17.45 20.75 12.62
CA LEU A 411 17.09 19.90 11.49
C LEU A 411 15.58 19.58 11.48
N GLU A 412 15.01 19.28 12.65
CA GLU A 412 13.58 18.98 12.79
C GLU A 412 12.71 20.17 12.35
N GLU A 413 13.11 21.39 12.74
CA GLU A 413 12.40 22.59 12.35
C GLU A 413 12.54 22.89 10.85
N LEU A 414 13.69 22.60 10.23
CA LEU A 414 13.89 22.74 8.78
C LEU A 414 13.06 21.71 7.99
N LEU A 415 13.08 20.44 8.40
CA LEU A 415 12.26 19.41 7.76
C LEU A 415 10.77 19.73 7.91
N TYR A 416 10.36 20.22 9.08
CA TYR A 416 9.00 20.68 9.34
C TYR A 416 8.65 21.93 8.50
N ALA A 417 9.56 22.90 8.38
CA ALA A 417 9.37 24.09 7.54
C ALA A 417 9.05 23.72 6.09
N ALA A 418 9.76 22.71 5.56
CA ALA A 418 9.46 22.20 4.23
C ALA A 418 8.06 21.57 4.12
N SER A 419 7.53 20.97 5.20
CA SER A 419 6.16 20.45 5.21
C SER A 419 5.09 21.54 5.19
N LEU A 420 5.41 22.74 5.68
CA LEU A 420 4.52 23.90 5.65
C LEU A 420 4.48 24.61 4.30
N GLU A 421 5.37 24.23 3.36
CA GLU A 421 5.49 24.89 2.06
C GLU A 421 4.67 24.14 1.02
N SER A 422 3.85 24.86 0.27
CA SER A 422 3.01 24.31 -0.81
C SER A 422 3.71 24.32 -2.16
N ASP A 423 4.61 25.27 -2.38
CA ASP A 423 5.41 25.37 -3.60
C ASP A 423 6.51 24.29 -3.61
N PRO A 424 6.54 23.39 -4.60
CA PRO A 424 7.53 22.33 -4.67
C PRO A 424 8.99 22.83 -4.79
N GLU A 425 9.21 23.96 -5.46
CA GLU A 425 10.55 24.53 -5.62
C GLU A 425 11.06 25.11 -4.30
N ALA A 426 10.23 25.88 -3.62
CA ALA A 426 10.55 26.40 -2.30
C ALA A 426 10.77 25.28 -1.28
N LYS A 427 9.95 24.23 -1.32
CA LYS A 427 10.11 23.04 -0.48
C LYS A 427 11.48 22.36 -0.69
N GLU A 428 11.88 22.19 -1.94
CA GLU A 428 13.17 21.58 -2.28
C GLU A 428 14.35 22.44 -1.80
N GLU A 429 14.26 23.76 -1.92
CA GLU A 429 15.30 24.67 -1.42
C GLU A 429 15.47 24.56 0.10
N ILE A 430 14.38 24.36 0.85
CA ILE A 430 14.45 24.13 2.29
C ILE A 430 15.17 22.80 2.58
N TYR A 431 14.85 21.71 1.84
CA TYR A 431 15.54 20.43 2.01
C TYR A 431 17.03 20.51 1.65
N LYS A 432 17.40 21.21 0.58
CA LYS A 432 18.80 21.46 0.22
C LYS A 432 19.54 22.23 1.33
N LYS A 433 18.89 23.26 1.89
CA LYS A 433 19.47 24.02 3.01
C LYS A 433 19.61 23.17 4.27
N ALA A 434 18.66 22.29 4.54
CA ALA A 434 18.74 21.35 5.65
C ALA A 434 19.90 20.34 5.46
N ASP A 435 20.11 19.82 4.25
CA ASP A 435 21.22 18.90 3.93
C ASP A 435 22.59 19.61 4.04
N GLU A 436 22.67 20.89 3.62
CA GLU A 436 23.88 21.70 3.77
C GLU A 436 24.27 21.93 5.24
N LEU A 437 23.27 22.26 6.09
CA LEU A 437 23.52 22.55 7.51
C LEU A 437 23.72 21.29 8.35
N TYR A 438 23.08 20.19 7.98
CA TYR A 438 23.07 18.92 8.73
C TYR A 438 23.49 17.71 7.87
N PRO A 439 24.69 17.72 7.26
CA PRO A 439 25.09 16.73 6.26
C PRO A 439 25.22 15.30 6.81
N ASN A 440 25.30 15.12 8.12
CA ASN A 440 25.40 13.83 8.78
C ASN A 440 24.05 13.09 8.91
N ASP A 441 22.92 13.82 8.85
CA ASP A 441 21.57 13.24 8.82
C ASP A 441 21.07 13.22 7.37
N LYS A 442 20.75 12.05 6.87
CA LYS A 442 20.41 11.84 5.46
C LYS A 442 18.94 12.02 5.12
N ARG A 443 18.10 12.41 6.08
CA ARG A 443 16.67 12.65 5.82
C ARG A 443 16.47 13.80 4.83
N ALA A 444 17.19 14.90 4.99
CA ALA A 444 17.10 16.03 4.08
C ALA A 444 17.56 15.66 2.66
N ALA A 445 18.70 14.96 2.53
CA ALA A 445 19.20 14.48 1.24
C ALA A 445 18.21 13.52 0.56
N ASN A 446 17.59 12.58 1.32
CA ASN A 446 16.53 11.72 0.80
C ASN A 446 15.37 12.55 0.24
N ASN A 447 14.96 13.59 0.96
CA ASN A 447 13.83 14.43 0.56
C ASN A 447 14.15 15.28 -0.69
N VAL A 448 15.40 15.71 -0.87
CA VAL A 448 15.86 16.30 -2.14
C VAL A 448 15.74 15.28 -3.28
N GLY A 449 16.17 14.02 -3.07
CA GLY A 449 16.00 12.95 -4.04
C GLY A 449 14.54 12.69 -4.40
N VAL A 450 13.62 12.77 -3.42
CA VAL A 450 12.16 12.66 -3.65
C VAL A 450 11.64 13.83 -4.49
N MET A 451 12.12 15.06 -4.27
CA MET A 451 11.72 16.21 -5.08
C MET A 451 12.18 16.05 -6.53
N GLU A 452 13.40 15.57 -6.76
CA GLU A 452 13.90 15.26 -8.10
C GLU A 452 13.10 14.12 -8.77
N PHE A 453 12.72 13.08 -8.03
CA PHE A 453 11.85 12.00 -8.53
C PHE A 453 10.50 12.54 -9.00
N ASN A 454 9.86 13.38 -8.19
CA ASN A 454 8.56 13.99 -8.51
C ASN A 454 8.59 14.95 -9.70
N LYS A 455 9.77 15.52 -10.02
CA LYS A 455 10.02 16.31 -11.23
C LYS A 455 10.28 15.43 -12.48
N GLY A 456 10.40 14.11 -12.32
CA GLY A 456 10.79 13.20 -13.38
C GLY A 456 12.30 13.13 -13.65
N ASN A 457 13.13 13.75 -12.82
CA ASN A 457 14.59 13.74 -12.92
C ASN A 457 15.18 12.46 -12.30
N PHE A 458 14.78 11.30 -12.83
CA PHE A 458 15.06 9.99 -12.24
C PHE A 458 16.54 9.66 -12.09
N GLU A 459 17.38 10.13 -13.01
CA GLU A 459 18.84 9.93 -12.92
C GLU A 459 19.42 10.63 -11.69
N LYS A 460 19.03 11.89 -11.46
CA LYS A 460 19.45 12.64 -10.27
C LYS A 460 18.90 12.04 -8.99
N ALA A 461 17.62 11.69 -8.98
CA ALA A 461 16.97 11.05 -7.84
C ALA A 461 17.67 9.73 -7.49
N GLY A 462 17.91 8.88 -8.47
CA GLY A 462 18.60 7.60 -8.30
C GLY A 462 20.00 7.76 -7.73
N LYS A 463 20.77 8.75 -8.23
CA LYS A 463 22.09 9.07 -7.70
C LYS A 463 22.02 9.52 -6.23
N CYS A 464 21.11 10.43 -5.88
CA CYS A 464 20.91 10.85 -4.49
C CYS A 464 20.64 9.64 -3.57
N PHE A 465 19.70 8.77 -3.95
CA PHE A 465 19.37 7.60 -3.13
C PHE A 465 20.53 6.59 -3.03
N GLN A 466 21.30 6.38 -4.10
CA GLN A 466 22.46 5.49 -4.09
C GLN A 466 23.57 6.01 -3.19
N ASP A 467 23.88 7.31 -3.26
CA ASP A 467 24.88 7.97 -2.41
C ASP A 467 24.52 7.85 -0.92
N ILE A 468 23.22 7.96 -0.58
CA ILE A 468 22.72 7.77 0.78
C ILE A 468 22.84 6.31 1.21
N ALA A 469 22.42 5.36 0.37
CA ALA A 469 22.45 3.93 0.69
C ALA A 469 23.88 3.40 0.90
N GLY A 470 24.88 4.00 0.26
CA GLY A 470 26.30 3.74 0.46
C GLY A 470 26.90 4.39 1.72
N SER A 471 26.16 5.26 2.41
CA SER A 471 26.64 5.97 3.60
C SER A 471 26.42 5.19 4.89
N LYS A 472 27.08 5.63 5.99
CA LYS A 472 26.87 5.05 7.33
C LYS A 472 25.56 5.49 7.99
N SER A 473 24.93 6.54 7.49
CA SER A 473 23.73 7.18 8.06
C SER A 473 22.53 7.01 7.13
N THR A 474 22.28 5.79 6.66
CA THR A 474 21.14 5.49 5.77
C THR A 474 19.82 5.65 6.49
N VAL A 475 18.82 6.23 5.81
CA VAL A 475 17.43 6.29 6.27
C VAL A 475 16.60 5.20 5.57
N PRO A 476 15.63 4.58 6.27
CA PRO A 476 14.86 3.48 5.69
C PRO A 476 14.08 3.85 4.42
N GLU A 477 13.59 5.09 4.34
CA GLU A 477 12.85 5.63 3.20
C GLU A 477 13.67 5.58 1.90
N THR A 478 14.99 5.73 2.00
CA THR A 478 15.89 5.65 0.85
C THR A 478 15.85 4.27 0.17
N TYR A 479 15.77 3.20 0.96
CA TYR A 479 15.66 1.86 0.39
C TYR A 479 14.31 1.64 -0.31
N ALA A 480 13.21 2.18 0.25
CA ALA A 480 11.92 2.13 -0.41
C ALA A 480 11.94 2.91 -1.74
N ASN A 481 12.56 4.09 -1.77
CA ASN A 481 12.71 4.90 -2.97
C ASN A 481 13.58 4.22 -4.04
N LEU A 482 14.68 3.57 -3.64
CA LEU A 482 15.47 2.74 -4.56
C LEU A 482 14.67 1.56 -5.09
N GLY A 483 13.82 0.95 -4.27
CA GLY A 483 12.89 -0.09 -4.69
C GLY A 483 11.88 0.40 -5.74
N LEU A 484 11.33 1.61 -5.58
CA LEU A 484 10.47 2.24 -6.59
C LEU A 484 11.22 2.52 -7.90
N MET A 485 12.49 2.95 -7.83
CA MET A 485 13.34 3.10 -9.01
C MET A 485 13.53 1.76 -9.74
N ALA A 486 13.81 0.69 -9.00
CA ALA A 486 13.93 -0.65 -9.56
C ALA A 486 12.63 -1.14 -10.20
N LEU A 487 11.46 -0.87 -9.58
CA LEU A 487 10.14 -1.17 -10.15
C LEU A 487 9.89 -0.44 -11.46
N ARG A 488 10.25 0.84 -11.53
CA ARG A 488 10.14 1.63 -12.76
C ARG A 488 10.93 0.99 -13.90
N ASP A 489 12.12 0.51 -13.60
CA ASP A 489 13.03 -0.10 -14.57
C ASP A 489 12.66 -1.58 -14.85
N GLY A 490 11.64 -2.11 -14.19
CA GLY A 490 11.15 -3.48 -14.36
C GLY A 490 11.96 -4.55 -13.62
N ASN A 491 12.85 -4.17 -12.72
CA ASN A 491 13.70 -5.06 -11.93
C ASN A 491 12.97 -5.47 -10.63
N ILE A 492 12.06 -6.42 -10.74
CA ILE A 492 11.16 -6.82 -9.63
C ILE A 492 11.94 -7.44 -8.47
N GLU A 493 12.97 -8.25 -8.75
CA GLU A 493 13.80 -8.92 -7.72
C GLU A 493 14.59 -7.90 -6.90
N ASP A 494 15.22 -6.93 -7.56
CA ASP A 494 15.95 -5.85 -6.88
C ASP A 494 15.00 -4.98 -6.06
N ALA A 495 13.80 -4.69 -6.60
CA ALA A 495 12.79 -3.93 -5.91
C ALA A 495 12.33 -4.63 -4.61
N GLU A 496 12.06 -5.93 -4.68
CA GLU A 496 11.67 -6.74 -3.51
C GLU A 496 12.75 -6.72 -2.43
N TYR A 497 14.02 -6.92 -2.82
CA TYR A 497 15.15 -6.87 -1.90
C TYR A 497 15.32 -5.49 -1.24
N LEU A 498 15.18 -4.42 -2.02
CA LEU A 498 15.35 -3.05 -1.51
C LEU A 498 14.18 -2.64 -0.60
N ILE A 499 12.95 -2.92 -1.01
CA ILE A 499 11.76 -2.60 -0.19
C ILE A 499 11.77 -3.38 1.13
N ALA A 500 12.24 -4.64 1.12
CA ALA A 500 12.39 -5.41 2.36
C ALA A 500 13.38 -4.78 3.34
N LYS A 501 14.37 -4.00 2.88
CA LYS A 501 15.31 -3.24 3.72
C LYS A 501 14.72 -1.95 4.30
N ALA A 502 13.59 -1.48 3.81
CA ALA A 502 12.95 -0.25 4.28
C ALA A 502 12.23 -0.42 5.63
N THR A 503 12.67 -1.36 6.45
CA THR A 503 12.09 -1.63 7.78
C THR A 503 12.17 -0.37 8.65
N GLY A 504 11.04 0.05 9.20
CA GLY A 504 10.92 1.26 10.03
C GLY A 504 10.40 2.50 9.29
N ALA A 505 10.43 2.54 7.97
CA ALA A 505 9.78 3.59 7.20
C ALA A 505 8.25 3.36 7.20
N LYS A 506 7.50 4.24 7.89
CA LYS A 506 6.04 4.10 8.03
C LYS A 506 5.30 4.01 6.69
N LYS A 507 5.79 4.72 5.67
CA LYS A 507 5.19 4.75 4.33
C LYS A 507 5.79 3.73 3.35
N ALA A 508 6.72 2.87 3.78
CA ALA A 508 7.27 1.81 2.91
C ALA A 508 6.18 0.82 2.46
N VAL A 509 5.05 0.75 3.16
CA VAL A 509 3.88 -0.02 2.76
C VAL A 509 3.32 0.43 1.40
N GLU A 510 3.47 1.71 1.02
CA GLU A 510 3.08 2.20 -0.31
C GLU A 510 4.00 1.65 -1.43
N ALA A 511 5.30 1.58 -1.17
CA ALA A 511 6.24 0.93 -2.10
C ALA A 511 5.95 -0.58 -2.21
N LEU A 512 5.63 -1.24 -1.10
CA LEU A 512 5.22 -2.64 -1.07
C LEU A 512 3.92 -2.86 -1.86
N GLY A 513 2.96 -1.94 -1.79
CA GLY A 513 1.74 -1.98 -2.58
C GLY A 513 2.03 -1.94 -4.08
N ASN A 514 2.92 -1.05 -4.54
CA ASN A 514 3.35 -0.99 -5.94
C ASN A 514 4.10 -2.27 -6.37
N LEU A 515 4.94 -2.84 -5.51
CA LEU A 515 5.58 -4.13 -5.75
C LEU A 515 4.54 -5.25 -5.92
N ASN A 516 3.52 -5.28 -5.07
CA ASN A 516 2.45 -6.27 -5.17
C ASN A 516 1.61 -6.12 -6.44
N ILE A 517 1.36 -4.89 -6.93
CA ILE A 517 0.76 -4.69 -8.27
C ILE A 517 1.66 -5.32 -9.34
N ALA A 518 2.96 -5.01 -9.32
CA ALA A 518 3.93 -5.52 -10.28
C ALA A 518 4.05 -7.06 -10.26
N LYS A 519 3.85 -7.69 -9.09
CA LYS A 519 3.85 -9.16 -8.92
C LYS A 519 2.50 -9.80 -9.25
N GLY A 520 1.44 -9.03 -9.47
CA GLY A 520 0.09 -9.54 -9.75
C GLY A 520 -0.72 -9.93 -8.50
N ASN A 521 -0.26 -9.52 -7.31
CA ASN A 521 -0.91 -9.76 -6.00
C ASN A 521 -1.86 -8.59 -5.68
N TYR A 522 -2.97 -8.50 -6.41
CA TYR A 522 -3.81 -7.28 -6.39
C TYR A 522 -4.59 -7.08 -5.09
N ALA A 523 -4.96 -8.15 -4.40
CA ALA A 523 -5.64 -8.06 -3.11
C ALA A 523 -4.71 -7.49 -2.01
N GLU A 524 -3.47 -8.00 -1.95
CA GLU A 524 -2.44 -7.53 -1.04
C GLU A 524 -2.01 -6.09 -1.39
N ALA A 525 -1.96 -5.75 -2.69
CA ALA A 525 -1.69 -4.39 -3.13
C ALA A 525 -2.77 -3.40 -2.65
N ALA A 526 -4.04 -3.76 -2.79
CA ALA A 526 -5.16 -2.95 -2.33
C ALA A 526 -5.13 -2.75 -0.80
N ASP A 527 -4.81 -3.79 -0.02
CA ASP A 527 -4.67 -3.69 1.44
C ASP A 527 -3.49 -2.80 1.84
N ASN A 528 -2.33 -2.93 1.17
CA ASN A 528 -1.17 -2.09 1.45
C ASN A 528 -1.42 -0.60 1.13
N LEU A 529 -2.25 -0.30 0.13
CA LEU A 529 -2.52 1.06 -0.36
C LEU A 529 -3.84 1.65 0.15
N LYS A 530 -4.55 0.99 1.05
CA LYS A 530 -5.91 1.36 1.51
C LYS A 530 -6.01 2.77 2.13
N ASP A 531 -4.94 3.24 2.76
CA ASP A 531 -4.90 4.55 3.41
C ASP A 531 -4.37 5.66 2.49
N SER A 532 -4.09 5.33 1.21
CA SER A 532 -3.54 6.26 0.23
C SER A 532 -4.58 6.64 -0.82
N PHE A 533 -4.69 7.95 -1.11
CA PHE A 533 -5.55 8.48 -2.17
C PHE A 533 -4.70 8.94 -3.36
N ASN A 534 -4.14 7.97 -4.10
CA ASN A 534 -3.29 8.22 -5.26
C ASN A 534 -3.62 7.26 -6.43
N ASN A 535 -2.95 7.45 -7.56
CA ASN A 535 -3.20 6.64 -8.74
C ASN A 535 -2.84 5.16 -8.55
N SER A 536 -1.83 4.84 -7.73
CA SER A 536 -1.45 3.45 -7.46
C SER A 536 -2.50 2.71 -6.65
N SER A 537 -3.09 3.37 -5.62
CA SER A 537 -4.18 2.77 -4.84
C SER A 537 -5.43 2.55 -5.69
N ALA A 538 -5.75 3.51 -6.58
CA ALA A 538 -6.86 3.35 -7.53
C ALA A 538 -6.61 2.20 -8.51
N LEU A 539 -5.37 2.04 -9.01
CA LEU A 539 -5.00 0.93 -9.90
C LEU A 539 -5.10 -0.41 -9.18
N ALA A 540 -4.63 -0.52 -7.94
CA ALA A 540 -4.74 -1.74 -7.15
C ALA A 540 -6.20 -2.19 -6.98
N GLU A 541 -7.09 -1.26 -6.63
CA GLU A 541 -8.51 -1.54 -6.49
C GLU A 541 -9.20 -1.88 -7.83
N LEU A 542 -8.80 -1.21 -8.91
CA LEU A 542 -9.27 -1.51 -10.26
C LEU A 542 -8.91 -2.95 -10.67
N LEU A 543 -7.66 -3.36 -10.44
CA LEU A 543 -7.16 -4.70 -10.75
C LEU A 543 -7.78 -5.75 -9.83
N ASN A 544 -8.05 -5.41 -8.57
CA ASN A 544 -8.78 -6.23 -7.61
C ASN A 544 -10.31 -6.24 -7.86
N LYS A 545 -10.77 -5.60 -8.96
CA LYS A 545 -12.17 -5.52 -9.41
C LYS A 545 -13.11 -4.74 -8.47
N ASN A 546 -12.58 -3.94 -7.57
CA ASN A 546 -13.32 -3.05 -6.67
C ASN A 546 -13.56 -1.68 -7.33
N TYR A 547 -14.29 -1.64 -8.44
CA TYR A 547 -14.46 -0.45 -9.27
C TYR A 547 -15.07 0.74 -8.55
N THR A 548 -15.97 0.49 -7.59
CA THR A 548 -16.58 1.55 -6.77
C THR A 548 -15.54 2.24 -5.90
N THR A 549 -14.70 1.47 -5.21
CA THR A 549 -13.60 2.00 -4.38
C THR A 549 -12.59 2.75 -5.24
N ALA A 550 -12.18 2.18 -6.38
CA ALA A 550 -11.29 2.85 -7.33
C ALA A 550 -11.86 4.21 -7.78
N SER A 551 -13.16 4.30 -8.10
CA SER A 551 -13.83 5.57 -8.45
C SER A 551 -13.80 6.59 -7.31
N VAL A 552 -13.98 6.15 -6.05
CA VAL A 552 -13.91 7.03 -4.87
C VAL A 552 -12.50 7.56 -4.70
N ILE A 553 -11.49 6.71 -4.80
CA ILE A 553 -10.08 7.11 -4.69
C ILE A 553 -9.73 8.15 -5.76
N LEU A 554 -10.03 7.87 -7.05
CA LEU A 554 -9.72 8.77 -8.17
C LEU A 554 -10.38 10.15 -8.02
N ARG A 555 -11.58 10.23 -7.44
CA ARG A 555 -12.23 11.52 -7.13
C ARG A 555 -11.49 12.31 -6.06
N ASN A 556 -10.82 11.63 -5.12
CA ASN A 556 -10.15 12.22 -3.97
C ASN A 556 -8.63 12.36 -4.15
N VAL A 557 -8.06 11.99 -5.30
CA VAL A 557 -6.65 12.28 -5.61
C VAL A 557 -6.44 13.80 -5.54
N GLU A 558 -5.49 14.23 -4.72
CA GLU A 558 -5.24 15.66 -4.47
C GLU A 558 -4.74 16.38 -5.72
N LYS A 559 -3.75 15.81 -6.41
CA LYS A 559 -3.18 16.35 -7.66
C LYS A 559 -3.54 15.44 -8.82
N LYS A 560 -4.68 15.73 -9.47
CA LYS A 560 -5.17 14.96 -10.61
C LYS A 560 -4.35 15.25 -11.86
N ASP A 561 -3.65 14.24 -12.35
CA ASP A 561 -2.88 14.26 -13.58
C ASP A 561 -3.60 13.56 -14.75
N ALA A 562 -2.91 13.39 -15.87
CA ALA A 562 -3.44 12.69 -17.02
C ALA A 562 -3.74 11.21 -16.71
N MET A 563 -2.92 10.56 -15.87
CA MET A 563 -3.10 9.16 -15.49
C MET A 563 -4.33 8.98 -14.58
N THR A 564 -4.63 9.94 -13.70
CA THR A 564 -5.87 9.94 -12.90
C THR A 564 -7.11 9.88 -13.79
N ASP A 565 -7.12 10.70 -14.85
CA ASP A 565 -8.25 10.71 -15.80
C ASP A 565 -8.26 9.44 -16.65
N TYR A 566 -7.10 8.92 -17.05
CA TYR A 566 -7.00 7.69 -17.81
C TYR A 566 -7.53 6.48 -17.03
N LEU A 567 -7.15 6.33 -15.77
CA LEU A 567 -7.70 5.30 -14.89
C LEU A 567 -9.21 5.48 -14.65
N SER A 568 -9.68 6.73 -14.55
CA SER A 568 -11.11 7.03 -14.45
C SER A 568 -11.87 6.57 -15.70
N ALA A 569 -11.26 6.73 -16.88
CA ALA A 569 -11.83 6.23 -18.13
C ALA A 569 -11.94 4.69 -18.12
N ILE A 570 -10.88 3.98 -17.71
CA ILE A 570 -10.88 2.50 -17.62
C ILE A 570 -11.95 2.02 -16.63
N VAL A 571 -12.00 2.61 -15.41
CA VAL A 571 -12.99 2.22 -14.40
C VAL A 571 -14.42 2.38 -14.92
N ASN A 572 -14.73 3.51 -15.58
CA ASN A 572 -16.05 3.74 -16.16
C ASN A 572 -16.34 2.82 -17.34
N ALA A 573 -15.35 2.51 -18.19
CA ALA A 573 -15.50 1.54 -19.28
C ALA A 573 -15.83 0.13 -18.76
N ARG A 574 -15.16 -0.34 -17.72
CA ARG A 574 -15.45 -1.64 -17.05
C ARG A 574 -16.83 -1.66 -16.39
N GLN A 575 -17.35 -0.51 -15.95
CA GLN A 575 -18.70 -0.38 -15.42
C GLN A 575 -19.78 -0.20 -16.50
N GLY A 576 -19.40 -0.08 -17.78
CA GLY A 576 -20.31 0.14 -18.90
C GLY A 576 -20.74 1.60 -19.12
N ASN A 577 -20.13 2.54 -18.42
CA ASN A 577 -20.43 3.98 -18.49
C ASN A 577 -19.58 4.65 -19.61
N PHE A 578 -19.80 4.28 -20.86
CA PHE A 578 -18.91 4.64 -21.99
C PHE A 578 -18.83 6.13 -22.27
N ASP A 579 -19.94 6.88 -22.15
CA ASP A 579 -19.95 8.33 -22.38
C ASP A 579 -19.10 9.07 -21.33
N VAL A 580 -19.18 8.61 -20.07
CA VAL A 580 -18.36 9.15 -18.97
C VAL A 580 -16.89 8.80 -19.18
N ALA A 581 -16.61 7.55 -19.58
CA ALA A 581 -15.26 7.10 -19.91
C ALA A 581 -14.64 7.93 -21.03
N GLU A 582 -15.40 8.26 -22.10
CA GLU A 582 -14.93 9.12 -23.19
C GLU A 582 -14.57 10.53 -22.71
N SER A 583 -15.38 11.10 -21.81
CA SER A 583 -15.12 12.43 -21.25
C SER A 583 -13.79 12.46 -20.49
N PHE A 584 -13.55 11.45 -19.62
CA PHE A 584 -12.27 11.32 -18.92
C PHE A 584 -11.09 11.09 -19.85
N LEU A 585 -11.28 10.29 -20.90
CA LEU A 585 -10.23 10.01 -21.90
C LEU A 585 -9.83 11.27 -22.66
N ARG A 586 -10.79 12.10 -23.05
CA ARG A 586 -10.52 13.41 -23.65
C ARG A 586 -9.73 14.32 -22.72
N SER A 587 -10.09 14.35 -21.44
CA SER A 587 -9.37 15.12 -20.40
C SER A 587 -7.93 14.61 -20.26
N ALA A 588 -7.72 13.29 -20.21
CA ALA A 588 -6.41 12.68 -20.15
C ALA A 588 -5.51 13.12 -21.34
N PHE A 589 -6.06 13.10 -22.56
CA PHE A 589 -5.34 13.52 -23.78
C PHE A 589 -5.05 15.01 -23.85
N GLN A 590 -5.86 15.84 -23.20
CA GLN A 590 -5.57 17.28 -23.07
C GLN A 590 -4.38 17.54 -22.13
N LYS A 591 -4.27 16.76 -21.06
CA LYS A 591 -3.18 16.87 -20.10
C LYS A 591 -1.89 16.21 -20.61
N ASP A 592 -2.00 15.05 -21.25
CA ASP A 592 -0.88 14.32 -21.85
C ASP A 592 -1.29 13.72 -23.22
N PRO A 593 -0.93 14.38 -24.33
CA PRO A 593 -1.23 13.89 -25.67
C PRO A 593 -0.58 12.54 -26.03
N SER A 594 0.47 12.13 -25.33
CA SER A 594 1.16 10.86 -25.60
C SER A 594 0.28 9.64 -25.30
N LEU A 595 -0.65 9.76 -24.35
CA LEU A 595 -1.60 8.71 -23.98
C LEU A 595 -2.55 8.33 -25.13
N LYS A 596 -2.73 9.21 -26.14
CA LYS A 596 -3.60 8.92 -27.28
C LYS A 596 -3.13 7.71 -28.08
N SER A 597 -1.83 7.59 -28.30
CA SER A 597 -1.26 6.46 -29.05
C SER A 597 -1.37 5.15 -28.28
N TYR A 598 -1.22 5.20 -26.96
CA TYR A 598 -1.41 4.05 -26.09
C TYR A 598 -2.88 3.60 -26.06
N ALA A 599 -3.81 4.53 -25.86
CA ALA A 599 -5.24 4.26 -25.79
C ALA A 599 -5.83 3.64 -27.08
N GLN A 600 -5.27 3.96 -28.25
CA GLN A 600 -5.71 3.37 -29.53
C GLN A 600 -5.49 1.84 -29.60
N ASN A 601 -4.56 1.32 -28.82
CA ASN A 601 -4.24 -0.10 -28.76
C ASN A 601 -4.73 -0.76 -27.46
N ASP A 602 -5.27 0.03 -26.51
CA ASP A 602 -5.77 -0.47 -25.23
C ASP A 602 -7.15 -1.10 -25.40
N LEU A 603 -7.23 -2.41 -25.19
CA LEU A 603 -8.47 -3.18 -25.31
C LEU A 603 -9.52 -2.81 -24.25
N GLU A 604 -9.14 -2.23 -23.11
CA GLU A 604 -10.07 -1.67 -22.13
C GLU A 604 -11.00 -0.59 -22.76
N LEU A 605 -10.48 0.16 -23.71
CA LEU A 605 -11.11 1.35 -24.27
C LEU A 605 -11.66 1.16 -25.68
N VAL A 606 -11.62 -0.04 -26.23
CA VAL A 606 -12.09 -0.33 -27.62
C VAL A 606 -13.54 0.11 -27.86
N ARG A 607 -14.40 0.07 -26.84
CA ARG A 607 -15.80 0.51 -26.93
C ARG A 607 -15.97 2.01 -26.76
N VAL A 608 -14.98 2.68 -26.16
CA VAL A 608 -14.97 4.12 -25.92
C VAL A 608 -14.39 4.86 -27.14
N ASN A 609 -13.41 4.27 -27.82
CA ASN A 609 -12.72 4.85 -28.98
C ASN A 609 -13.48 4.70 -30.32
N LYS A 610 -14.75 4.30 -30.30
CA LYS A 610 -15.60 4.22 -31.50
C LYS A 610 -16.30 5.54 -31.74
#